data_0d7a93ce0b9cf7362e794eae48e84faa
#
_entry.id   0d7a93ce0b9cf7362e794eae48e84faa
#
_cell.length_a   1.000
_cell.length_b   1.000
_cell.length_c   1.000
_cell.angle_alpha   90.00
_cell.angle_beta   90.00
_cell.angle_gamma   90.00
#
_symmetry.space_group_name_H-M   'P 1'
#
loop_
_entity.id
_entity.type
_entity.pdbx_description
1 polymer ?
#
loop_
_entity_poly.entity_id
_entity_poly.type
_entity_poly.pdbx_seq_one_letter_code
_entity_poly.pdbx_strand_id
1 'polypeptide(L)'
;ALEANFVGYDDVLAMCRNAEKFGSDGDLSNRHAERLANEYLKILRDESKPYAEKYGIILMPSIQSDTHNIKMGECFGASADGRLSGQPFSQNSRPQFGSCSKGLTGMLGSLLHLPFRGFASGSLNLDVQPAMFAGEKGEKLFENILKTYFDNGGLHVQVSCQDVNELIDAQIHPENHRDLTVRVTG
;
A
#
# COMPACT_ATOMS: atom_id res chain seq x y z
N ALA A 1 -8.61 -14.16 20.82
CA ALA A 1 -7.84 -12.90 20.72
C ALA A 1 -8.52 -11.93 19.72
N LEU A 2 -8.81 -12.33 18.48
CA LEU A 2 -9.37 -11.43 17.45
C LEU A 2 -10.75 -10.88 17.86
N GLU A 3 -11.68 -11.73 18.28
CA GLU A 3 -13.01 -11.31 18.74
C GLU A 3 -12.96 -10.36 19.95
N ALA A 4 -11.94 -10.51 20.80
CA ALA A 4 -11.70 -9.65 21.96
C ALA A 4 -10.89 -8.37 21.58
N ASN A 5 -10.67 -8.11 20.29
CA ASN A 5 -9.80 -7.02 19.83
C ASN A 5 -8.44 -7.00 20.55
N PHE A 6 -7.90 -8.19 20.80
CA PHE A 6 -6.66 -8.47 21.57
C PHE A 6 -6.68 -8.03 23.05
N VAL A 7 -7.80 -7.55 23.59
CA VAL A 7 -7.87 -7.21 25.02
C VAL A 7 -7.60 -8.45 25.87
N GLY A 8 -6.59 -8.40 26.72
CA GLY A 8 -6.10 -9.52 27.52
C GLY A 8 -5.24 -10.56 26.77
N TYR A 9 -4.80 -10.22 25.54
CA TYR A 9 -3.94 -11.05 24.68
C TYR A 9 -2.77 -10.25 24.13
N ASP A 10 -2.11 -9.48 24.99
CA ASP A 10 -1.02 -8.57 24.58
C ASP A 10 0.18 -9.30 23.99
N ASP A 11 0.50 -10.48 24.47
CA ASP A 11 1.53 -11.37 23.95
C ASP A 11 1.20 -11.84 22.51
N VAL A 12 -0.05 -12.23 22.26
CA VAL A 12 -0.51 -12.62 20.92
C VAL A 12 -0.48 -11.42 19.96
N LEU A 13 -0.91 -10.25 20.42
CA LEU A 13 -0.82 -9.02 19.63
C LEU A 13 0.63 -8.70 19.26
N ALA A 14 1.54 -8.82 20.23
CA ALA A 14 2.97 -8.60 19.99
C ALA A 14 3.53 -9.60 18.98
N MET A 15 3.17 -10.88 19.08
CA MET A 15 3.55 -11.90 18.08
C MET A 15 3.03 -11.55 16.69
N CYS A 16 1.75 -11.18 16.58
CA CYS A 16 1.14 -10.78 15.31
C CYS A 16 1.87 -9.57 14.70
N ARG A 17 2.18 -8.55 15.51
CA ARG A 17 2.87 -7.33 15.04
C ARG A 17 4.33 -7.58 14.65
N ASN A 18 5.03 -8.48 15.33
CA ASN A 18 6.42 -8.80 15.07
C ASN A 18 6.62 -9.82 13.93
N ALA A 19 5.56 -10.50 13.50
CA ALA A 19 5.64 -11.39 12.34
C ALA A 19 6.06 -10.62 11.08
N GLU A 20 6.76 -11.29 10.18
CA GLU A 20 7.16 -10.72 8.88
C GLU A 20 5.95 -10.16 8.14
N LYS A 21 6.07 -8.96 7.60
CA LYS A 21 5.00 -8.25 6.89
C LYS A 21 5.36 -8.02 5.43
N PHE A 22 4.36 -8.09 4.57
CA PHE A 22 4.48 -7.56 3.22
C PHE A 22 4.78 -6.05 3.27
N GLY A 23 5.75 -5.60 2.47
CA GLY A 23 6.25 -4.22 2.49
C GLY A 23 7.63 -4.07 3.15
N SER A 24 8.19 -5.14 3.72
CA SER A 24 9.52 -5.16 4.33
C SER A 24 10.53 -5.99 3.53
N ASP A 25 10.23 -6.31 2.29
CA ASP A 25 11.07 -7.14 1.42
C ASP A 25 11.47 -8.46 2.10
N GLY A 26 10.49 -9.10 2.70
CA GLY A 26 10.63 -10.39 3.36
C GLY A 26 10.23 -11.55 2.43
N ASP A 27 11.02 -12.59 2.38
CA ASP A 27 10.83 -13.71 1.45
C ASP A 27 9.50 -14.44 1.65
N LEU A 28 9.11 -14.65 2.90
CA LEU A 28 7.88 -15.38 3.22
C LEU A 28 6.63 -14.57 2.89
N SER A 29 6.59 -13.32 3.33
CA SER A 29 5.46 -12.42 3.11
C SER A 29 5.29 -12.10 1.62
N ASN A 30 6.39 -11.87 0.89
CA ASN A 30 6.38 -11.62 -0.54
C ASN A 30 5.82 -12.83 -1.32
N ARG A 31 6.27 -14.05 -1.02
CA ARG A 31 5.74 -15.28 -1.64
C ARG A 31 4.27 -15.50 -1.35
N HIS A 32 3.81 -15.20 -0.14
CA HIS A 32 2.38 -15.30 0.19
C HIS A 32 1.55 -14.27 -0.57
N ALA A 33 1.99 -13.03 -0.65
CA ALA A 33 1.31 -11.98 -1.41
C ALA A 33 1.24 -12.32 -2.91
N GLU A 34 2.35 -12.75 -3.50
CA GLU A 34 2.43 -13.19 -4.89
C GLU A 34 1.47 -14.36 -5.16
N ARG A 35 1.48 -15.38 -4.31
CA ARG A 35 0.59 -16.54 -4.45
C ARG A 35 -0.87 -16.13 -4.40
N LEU A 36 -1.27 -15.36 -3.40
CA LEU A 36 -2.65 -14.91 -3.24
C LEU A 36 -3.11 -14.06 -4.42
N ALA A 37 -2.28 -13.13 -4.89
CA ALA A 37 -2.61 -12.30 -6.03
C ALA A 37 -2.74 -13.12 -7.33
N ASN A 38 -1.87 -14.09 -7.56
CA ASN A 38 -1.96 -14.98 -8.72
C ASN A 38 -3.21 -15.88 -8.67
N GLU A 39 -3.54 -16.45 -7.51
CA GLU A 39 -4.77 -17.26 -7.35
C GLU A 39 -6.02 -16.40 -7.56
N TYR A 40 -6.05 -15.17 -7.04
CA TYR A 40 -7.14 -14.24 -7.29
C TYR A 40 -7.31 -13.94 -8.79
N LEU A 41 -6.22 -13.62 -9.49
CA LEU A 41 -6.26 -13.38 -10.93
C LEU A 41 -6.73 -14.60 -11.72
N LYS A 42 -6.33 -15.79 -11.30
CA LYS A 42 -6.77 -17.05 -11.93
C LYS A 42 -8.28 -17.26 -11.76
N ILE A 43 -8.77 -17.15 -10.52
CA ILE A 43 -10.22 -17.30 -10.23
C ILE A 43 -11.03 -16.28 -11.02
N LEU A 44 -10.60 -14.99 -11.01
CA LEU A 44 -11.31 -13.95 -11.73
C LEU A 44 -11.34 -14.21 -13.24
N ARG A 45 -10.24 -14.66 -13.82
CA ARG A 45 -10.16 -15.02 -15.25
C ARG A 45 -11.11 -16.17 -15.59
N ASP A 46 -11.07 -17.22 -14.78
CA ASP A 46 -11.88 -18.41 -15.02
C ASP A 46 -13.38 -18.09 -14.91
N GLU A 47 -13.78 -17.34 -13.88
CA GLU A 47 -15.17 -16.94 -13.65
C GLU A 47 -15.68 -15.87 -14.64
N SER A 48 -14.80 -15.00 -15.12
CA SER A 48 -15.19 -13.94 -16.07
C SER A 48 -15.25 -14.42 -17.53
N LYS A 49 -14.60 -15.53 -17.84
CA LYS A 49 -14.48 -16.06 -19.22
C LYS A 49 -15.82 -16.20 -19.95
N PRO A 50 -16.88 -16.80 -19.37
CA PRO A 50 -18.17 -16.94 -20.04
C PRO A 50 -18.80 -15.60 -20.40
N TYR A 51 -18.60 -14.58 -19.56
CA TYR A 51 -19.12 -13.22 -19.81
C TYR A 51 -18.30 -12.52 -20.87
N ALA A 52 -16.98 -12.64 -20.81
CA ALA A 52 -16.07 -12.09 -21.81
C ALA A 52 -16.40 -12.62 -23.22
N GLU A 53 -16.58 -13.92 -23.36
CA GLU A 53 -16.96 -14.58 -24.61
C GLU A 53 -18.35 -14.16 -25.09
N LYS A 54 -19.34 -14.11 -24.17
CA LYS A 54 -20.72 -13.75 -24.52
C LYS A 54 -20.88 -12.31 -24.98
N TYR A 55 -20.15 -11.38 -24.37
CA TYR A 55 -20.33 -9.94 -24.59
C TYR A 55 -19.19 -9.29 -25.39
N GLY A 56 -18.13 -10.04 -25.74
CA GLY A 56 -16.97 -9.50 -26.46
C GLY A 56 -16.19 -8.46 -25.65
N ILE A 57 -16.12 -8.62 -24.32
CA ILE A 57 -15.48 -7.67 -23.40
C ILE A 57 -14.25 -8.30 -22.72
N ILE A 58 -13.35 -7.44 -22.27
CA ILE A 58 -12.21 -7.84 -21.45
C ILE A 58 -12.47 -7.36 -20.02
N LEU A 59 -12.42 -8.29 -19.05
CA LEU A 59 -12.56 -8.00 -17.64
C LEU A 59 -11.18 -8.09 -16.98
N MET A 60 -10.73 -6.98 -16.41
CA MET A 60 -9.48 -6.90 -15.68
C MET A 60 -9.72 -6.26 -14.30
N PRO A 61 -9.17 -6.83 -13.22
CA PRO A 61 -9.28 -6.22 -11.89
C PRO A 61 -8.38 -5.00 -11.76
N SER A 62 -8.67 -4.19 -10.75
CA SER A 62 -7.82 -3.08 -10.31
C SER A 62 -7.52 -3.20 -8.84
N ILE A 63 -6.31 -2.82 -8.43
CA ILE A 63 -5.93 -2.68 -7.04
C ILE A 63 -6.11 -1.21 -6.67
N GLN A 64 -7.32 -0.86 -6.26
CA GLN A 64 -7.69 0.51 -5.88
C GLN A 64 -8.69 0.48 -4.74
N SER A 65 -8.55 1.36 -3.77
CA SER A 65 -9.46 1.48 -2.64
C SER A 65 -9.95 2.92 -2.41
N ASP A 66 -9.32 3.92 -3.01
CA ASP A 66 -9.55 5.34 -2.71
C ASP A 66 -9.63 5.57 -1.19
N THR A 67 -10.78 6.02 -0.68
CA THR A 67 -11.06 6.17 0.76
C THR A 67 -11.82 4.98 1.37
N HIS A 68 -12.15 3.96 0.59
CA HIS A 68 -12.92 2.81 1.07
C HIS A 68 -12.17 1.97 2.09
N ASN A 69 -10.84 1.99 2.08
CA ASN A 69 -10.00 1.33 3.08
C ASN A 69 -10.33 1.79 4.51
N ILE A 70 -10.67 3.07 4.72
CA ILE A 70 -11.05 3.63 6.02
C ILE A 70 -12.42 3.09 6.41
N LYS A 71 -13.43 3.28 5.55
CA LYS A 71 -14.82 2.85 5.83
C LYS A 71 -14.95 1.34 6.01
N MET A 72 -14.24 0.56 5.22
CA MET A 72 -14.19 -0.89 5.42
C MET A 72 -13.53 -1.25 6.74
N GLY A 73 -12.41 -0.58 7.09
CA GLY A 73 -11.73 -0.79 8.37
C GLY A 73 -12.66 -0.56 9.58
N GLU A 74 -13.49 0.49 9.53
CA GLU A 74 -14.49 0.79 10.58
C GLU A 74 -15.48 -0.36 10.79
N CYS A 75 -15.83 -1.10 9.72
CA CYS A 75 -16.80 -2.19 9.76
C CYS A 75 -16.20 -3.56 10.12
N PHE A 76 -14.86 -3.68 10.12
CA PHE A 76 -14.19 -4.97 10.33
C PHE A 76 -13.53 -5.07 11.71
N GLY A 77 -13.62 -6.28 12.30
CA GLY A 77 -12.93 -6.63 13.53
C GLY A 77 -11.40 -6.68 13.39
N ALA A 78 -10.72 -7.04 14.47
CA ALA A 78 -9.28 -7.21 14.48
C ALA A 78 -8.83 -8.33 13.52
N SER A 79 -7.61 -8.24 13.01
CA SER A 79 -7.04 -9.21 12.08
C SER A 79 -5.69 -9.77 12.55
N ALA A 80 -5.32 -10.94 12.03
CA ALA A 80 -4.17 -11.71 12.49
C ALA A 80 -2.80 -11.07 12.17
N ASP A 81 -2.77 -9.97 11.45
CA ASP A 81 -1.59 -9.14 11.21
C ASP A 81 -1.30 -8.16 12.36
N GLY A 82 -2.20 -8.10 13.36
CA GLY A 82 -2.12 -7.20 14.50
C GLY A 82 -2.85 -5.87 14.30
N ARG A 83 -3.68 -5.74 13.24
CA ARG A 83 -4.61 -4.63 13.05
C ARG A 83 -5.75 -4.74 14.07
N LEU A 84 -6.06 -3.66 14.77
CA LEU A 84 -7.17 -3.62 15.71
C LEU A 84 -8.49 -3.38 14.99
N SER A 85 -9.60 -3.73 15.65
CA SER A 85 -10.94 -3.42 15.18
C SER A 85 -11.11 -1.94 14.90
N GLY A 86 -11.73 -1.60 13.78
CA GLY A 86 -11.96 -0.21 13.37
C GLY A 86 -10.79 0.50 12.72
N GLN A 87 -9.57 -0.05 12.78
CA GLN A 87 -8.43 0.54 12.07
C GLN A 87 -8.54 0.37 10.55
N PRO A 88 -8.09 1.36 9.76
CA PRO A 88 -8.11 1.28 8.31
C PRO A 88 -7.37 0.05 7.76
N PHE A 89 -7.81 -0.46 6.62
CA PHE A 89 -7.02 -1.35 5.78
C PHE A 89 -5.94 -0.58 5.02
N SER A 90 -5.03 -1.30 4.37
CA SER A 90 -4.05 -0.70 3.47
C SER A 90 -4.74 0.01 2.30
N GLN A 91 -4.14 1.11 1.84
CA GLN A 91 -4.66 1.88 0.74
C GLN A 91 -4.06 1.41 -0.59
N ASN A 92 -4.91 1.15 -1.57
CA ASN A 92 -4.50 0.74 -2.92
C ASN A 92 -3.54 -0.47 -2.87
N SER A 93 -2.42 -0.41 -3.58
CA SER A 93 -1.38 -1.45 -3.53
C SER A 93 -0.37 -1.27 -2.39
N ARG A 94 -0.48 -0.19 -1.61
CA ARG A 94 0.44 0.09 -0.50
C ARG A 94 0.35 -0.99 0.57
N PRO A 95 1.48 -1.47 1.12
CA PRO A 95 1.47 -2.33 2.30
C PRO A 95 0.80 -1.65 3.50
N GLN A 96 0.34 -2.46 4.46
CA GLN A 96 -0.30 -1.95 5.68
C GLN A 96 0.57 -0.92 6.37
N PHE A 97 -0.06 0.12 6.92
CA PHE A 97 0.64 1.18 7.65
C PHE A 97 1.52 0.59 8.78
N GLY A 98 2.75 1.06 8.86
CA GLY A 98 3.74 0.56 9.84
C GLY A 98 4.46 -0.74 9.45
N SER A 99 4.11 -1.40 8.33
CA SER A 99 4.75 -2.65 7.91
C SER A 99 6.06 -2.47 7.13
N CYS A 100 6.38 -1.24 6.68
CA CYS A 100 7.56 -0.96 5.83
C CYS A 100 8.84 -0.75 6.66
N SER A 101 9.27 -1.74 7.43
CA SER A 101 10.42 -1.64 8.34
C SER A 101 11.76 -1.39 7.63
N LYS A 102 11.89 -1.74 6.35
CA LYS A 102 13.08 -1.50 5.52
C LYS A 102 12.96 -0.24 4.64
N GLY A 103 12.03 0.64 4.96
CA GLY A 103 11.83 1.91 4.25
C GLY A 103 11.35 1.75 2.81
N LEU A 104 11.57 2.80 2.01
CA LEU A 104 11.05 2.92 0.65
C LEU A 104 11.48 1.77 -0.28
N THR A 105 12.75 1.44 -0.30
CA THR A 105 13.28 0.39 -1.20
C THR A 105 12.73 -0.98 -0.86
N GLY A 106 12.60 -1.32 0.45
CA GLY A 106 11.99 -2.56 0.89
C GLY A 106 10.50 -2.63 0.54
N MET A 107 9.78 -1.52 0.66
CA MET A 107 8.39 -1.43 0.23
C MET A 107 8.24 -1.68 -1.28
N LEU A 108 9.02 -0.99 -2.09
CA LEU A 108 8.98 -1.15 -3.54
C LEU A 108 9.41 -2.55 -3.97
N GLY A 109 10.43 -3.14 -3.32
CA GLY A 109 10.85 -4.52 -3.53
C GLY A 109 9.71 -5.50 -3.30
N SER A 110 8.99 -5.37 -2.18
CA SER A 110 7.80 -6.21 -1.91
C SER A 110 6.72 -6.05 -2.97
N LEU A 111 6.42 -4.82 -3.40
CA LEU A 111 5.39 -4.55 -4.41
C LEU A 111 5.71 -5.20 -5.76
N LEU A 112 6.97 -5.31 -6.13
CA LEU A 112 7.39 -5.95 -7.39
C LEU A 112 7.13 -7.46 -7.44
N HIS A 113 6.80 -8.09 -6.31
CA HIS A 113 6.29 -9.47 -6.27
C HIS A 113 4.81 -9.59 -6.66
N LEU A 114 4.06 -8.48 -6.69
CA LEU A 114 2.69 -8.51 -7.16
C LEU A 114 2.65 -8.63 -8.70
N PRO A 115 1.75 -9.47 -9.26
CA PRO A 115 1.65 -9.67 -10.69
C PRO A 115 0.90 -8.51 -11.37
N PHE A 116 1.45 -7.30 -11.30
CA PHE A 116 0.80 -6.08 -11.80
C PHE A 116 0.34 -6.16 -13.25
N ARG A 117 1.01 -6.95 -14.09
CA ARG A 117 0.60 -7.15 -15.49
C ARG A 117 -0.77 -7.82 -15.64
N GLY A 118 -1.28 -8.45 -14.59
CA GLY A 118 -2.62 -9.05 -14.56
C GLY A 118 -3.72 -8.07 -14.16
N PHE A 119 -3.37 -6.86 -13.73
CA PHE A 119 -4.29 -5.83 -13.26
C PHE A 119 -4.39 -4.67 -14.25
N ALA A 120 -5.59 -4.07 -14.36
CA ALA A 120 -5.81 -2.87 -15.16
C ALA A 120 -5.17 -1.63 -14.51
N SER A 121 -5.11 -1.60 -13.18
CA SER A 121 -4.37 -0.60 -12.43
C SER A 121 -3.87 -1.17 -11.08
N GLY A 122 -2.80 -0.59 -10.56
CA GLY A 122 -2.24 -0.87 -9.24
C GLY A 122 -1.66 0.42 -8.70
N SER A 123 -2.53 1.30 -8.20
CA SER A 123 -2.12 2.63 -7.72
C SER A 123 -1.26 2.49 -6.48
N LEU A 124 -0.13 3.18 -6.48
CA LEU A 124 0.74 3.35 -5.32
C LEU A 124 0.80 4.84 -4.97
N ASN A 125 0.34 5.20 -3.78
CA ASN A 125 0.59 6.50 -3.21
C ASN A 125 1.89 6.45 -2.41
N LEU A 126 2.81 7.34 -2.76
CA LEU A 126 4.14 7.41 -2.19
C LEU A 126 4.37 8.78 -1.57
N ASP A 127 4.46 8.82 -0.25
CA ASP A 127 4.76 10.03 0.48
C ASP A 127 6.27 10.10 0.72
N VAL A 128 6.90 11.16 0.26
CA VAL A 128 8.34 11.38 0.41
C VAL A 128 8.63 12.75 1.00
N GLN A 129 9.71 12.84 1.75
CA GLN A 129 10.18 14.12 2.26
C GLN A 129 11.14 14.76 1.28
N PRO A 130 11.04 16.07 0.98
CA PRO A 130 11.93 16.78 0.06
C PRO A 130 13.41 16.58 0.39
N ALA A 131 13.75 16.57 1.68
CA ALA A 131 15.11 16.39 2.16
C ALA A 131 15.77 15.06 1.73
N MET A 132 14.97 14.01 1.48
CA MET A 132 15.49 12.69 1.05
C MET A 132 16.11 12.74 -0.34
N PHE A 133 15.61 13.64 -1.18
CA PHE A 133 15.97 13.72 -2.60
C PHE A 133 16.52 15.10 -2.99
N ALA A 134 17.03 15.85 -2.02
CA ALA A 134 17.59 17.17 -2.27
C ALA A 134 18.94 17.09 -2.99
N GLY A 135 19.13 18.02 -3.95
CA GLY A 135 20.34 18.18 -4.74
C GLY A 135 20.55 17.07 -5.79
N GLU A 136 21.56 17.25 -6.64
CA GLU A 136 21.80 16.41 -7.82
C GLU A 136 21.88 14.90 -7.50
N LYS A 137 22.50 14.54 -6.38
CA LYS A 137 22.58 13.13 -5.95
C LYS A 137 21.24 12.58 -5.51
N GLY A 138 20.43 13.39 -4.83
CA GLY A 138 19.09 13.02 -4.39
C GLY A 138 18.13 12.85 -5.57
N GLU A 139 18.17 13.79 -6.50
CA GLU A 139 17.38 13.73 -7.75
C GLU A 139 17.70 12.47 -8.54
N LYS A 140 18.97 12.16 -8.73
CA LYS A 140 19.42 10.95 -9.43
C LYS A 140 19.04 9.66 -8.68
N LEU A 141 19.05 9.69 -7.35
CA LEU A 141 18.58 8.56 -6.55
C LEU A 141 17.09 8.33 -6.79
N PHE A 142 16.28 9.38 -6.78
CA PHE A 142 14.85 9.30 -7.02
C PHE A 142 14.53 8.79 -8.43
N GLU A 143 15.20 9.33 -9.45
CA GLU A 143 15.11 8.85 -10.83
C GLU A 143 15.40 7.34 -10.93
N ASN A 144 16.50 6.89 -10.32
CA ASN A 144 16.90 5.48 -10.34
C ASN A 144 15.87 4.58 -9.61
N ILE A 145 15.30 5.03 -8.50
CA ILE A 145 14.26 4.30 -7.76
C ILE A 145 13.03 4.11 -8.64
N LEU A 146 12.52 5.19 -9.25
CA LEU A 146 11.35 5.13 -10.12
C LEU A 146 11.63 4.27 -11.36
N LYS A 147 12.78 4.47 -11.99
CA LYS A 147 13.18 3.68 -13.15
C LYS A 147 13.24 2.19 -12.81
N THR A 148 13.89 1.83 -11.70
CA THR A 148 13.97 0.44 -11.24
C THR A 148 12.59 -0.14 -11.00
N TYR A 149 11.69 0.61 -10.35
CA TYR A 149 10.32 0.16 -10.09
C TYR A 149 9.56 -0.13 -11.39
N PHE A 150 9.58 0.78 -12.36
CA PHE A 150 8.87 0.59 -13.63
C PHE A 150 9.52 -0.46 -14.52
N ASP A 151 10.83 -0.51 -14.61
CA ASP A 151 11.55 -1.53 -15.41
C ASP A 151 11.27 -2.95 -14.90
N ASN A 152 10.99 -3.12 -13.60
CA ASN A 152 10.64 -4.40 -12.99
C ASN A 152 9.12 -4.68 -12.92
N GLY A 153 8.30 -3.88 -13.58
CA GLY A 153 6.87 -4.16 -13.75
C GLY A 153 5.94 -3.39 -12.84
N GLY A 154 6.45 -2.43 -12.08
CA GLY A 154 5.61 -1.48 -11.36
C GLY A 154 4.69 -0.73 -12.31
N LEU A 155 3.43 -0.50 -11.89
CA LEU A 155 2.39 -0.03 -12.81
C LEU A 155 2.11 1.46 -12.70
N HIS A 156 1.94 1.98 -11.49
CA HIS A 156 1.58 3.38 -11.25
C HIS A 156 2.13 3.86 -9.91
N VAL A 157 2.68 5.07 -9.90
CA VAL A 157 3.11 5.75 -8.66
C VAL A 157 2.57 7.17 -8.67
N GLN A 158 1.94 7.57 -7.60
CA GLN A 158 1.61 8.95 -7.32
C GLN A 158 2.47 9.43 -6.16
N VAL A 159 3.37 10.36 -6.43
CA VAL A 159 4.28 10.90 -5.43
C VAL A 159 3.71 12.15 -4.81
N SER A 160 3.64 12.18 -3.48
CA SER A 160 3.39 13.38 -2.68
C SER A 160 4.70 13.75 -1.98
N CYS A 161 5.15 14.98 -2.22
CA CYS A 161 6.38 15.48 -1.64
C CYS A 161 6.04 16.66 -0.71
N GLN A 162 6.09 16.42 0.59
CA GLN A 162 5.68 17.41 1.59
C GLN A 162 6.68 17.44 2.75
N ASP A 163 6.98 18.65 3.21
CA ASP A 163 7.80 18.84 4.40
C ASP A 163 6.94 18.68 5.66
N VAL A 164 7.35 17.81 6.56
CA VAL A 164 6.65 17.55 7.83
C VAL A 164 6.58 18.81 8.69
N ASN A 165 7.61 19.66 8.67
CA ASN A 165 7.61 20.91 9.42
C ASN A 165 6.59 21.91 8.85
N GLU A 166 6.43 21.95 7.53
CA GLU A 166 5.40 22.74 6.87
C GLU A 166 3.99 22.25 7.25
N LEU A 167 3.79 20.93 7.31
CA LEU A 167 2.52 20.36 7.75
C LEU A 167 2.20 20.67 9.21
N ILE A 168 3.19 20.62 10.10
CA ILE A 168 3.04 20.98 11.50
C ILE A 168 2.72 22.48 11.64
N ASP A 169 3.43 23.34 10.91
CA ASP A 169 3.15 24.79 10.92
C ASP A 169 1.75 25.08 10.37
N ALA A 170 1.34 24.42 9.32
CA ALA A 170 -0.01 24.54 8.76
C ALA A 170 -1.14 24.11 9.72
N GLN A 171 -0.87 23.14 10.60
CA GLN A 171 -1.80 22.79 11.68
C GLN A 171 -1.96 23.89 12.71
N ILE A 172 -0.88 24.62 13.00
CA ILE A 172 -0.85 25.69 14.03
C ILE A 172 -1.33 27.01 13.44
N HIS A 173 -0.93 27.29 12.19
CA HIS A 173 -1.15 28.55 11.48
C HIS A 173 -1.80 28.34 10.11
N PRO A 174 -3.03 27.79 10.03
CA PRO A 174 -3.66 27.46 8.75
C PRO A 174 -3.88 28.66 7.84
N GLU A 175 -3.96 29.85 8.40
CA GLU A 175 -4.10 31.10 7.65
C GLU A 175 -2.91 31.42 6.75
N ASN A 176 -1.72 30.91 7.07
CA ASN A 176 -0.48 31.11 6.30
C ASN A 176 -0.32 30.09 5.16
N HIS A 177 -1.11 29.00 5.17
CA HIS A 177 -0.97 27.85 4.27
C HIS A 177 -2.25 27.58 3.46
N ARG A 178 -2.92 28.62 2.99
CA ARG A 178 -4.22 28.51 2.30
C ARG A 178 -4.18 27.71 1.00
N ASP A 179 -3.02 27.68 0.35
CA ASP A 179 -2.80 26.96 -0.92
C ASP A 179 -2.22 25.55 -0.70
N LEU A 180 -1.93 25.19 0.55
CA LEU A 180 -1.43 23.86 0.87
C LEU A 180 -2.53 22.82 0.70
N THR A 181 -2.31 21.90 -0.21
CA THR A 181 -3.20 20.75 -0.41
C THR A 181 -2.52 19.50 0.06
N VAL A 182 -3.06 18.87 1.09
CA VAL A 182 -2.55 17.62 1.64
C VAL A 182 -3.45 16.48 1.20
N ARG A 183 -2.85 15.44 0.60
CA ARG A 183 -3.55 14.20 0.36
C ARG A 183 -3.50 13.35 1.62
N VAL A 184 -4.64 13.12 2.23
CA VAL A 184 -4.74 12.20 3.36
C VAL A 184 -4.76 10.78 2.82
N THR A 185 -3.66 10.07 3.06
CA THR A 185 -3.57 8.63 2.83
C THR A 185 -3.82 7.96 4.18
N GLY A 186 -4.98 7.33 4.34
CA GLY A 186 -5.39 6.66 5.57
C GLY A 186 -4.52 5.46 5.95
#